data_78172b4e74d58164fcce270ae3db5963
#
_entry.id   78172b4e74d58164fcce270ae3db5963
#
_cell.length_a   1.000
_cell.length_b   1.000
_cell.length_c   1.000
_cell.angle_alpha   90.00
_cell.angle_beta   90.00
_cell.angle_gamma   90.00
#
_symmetry.space_group_name_H-M   'P 1'
#
loop_
_entity.id
_entity.type
_entity.pdbx_description
1 polymer ?
#
loop_
_entity_poly.entity_id
_entity_poly.type
_entity_poly.pdbx_seq_one_letter_code
_entity_poly.pdbx_strand_id
1 'polypeptide(L)'
;MTQIHNGNGDFVVLMPARDPDKVQVLLPTAAALAHHHNGRVIILGIAQVPEGQPLSDGMLETRRIRAGYDTLRDLNASGVPVSTMIMVAHDLTEGIRTAAKEQAAGMILLGWQADQSSSERLFGPPIDTLLREPPCDVVVIRLQDGERWRRVLLPVRGGPHTPLACEVALALAEQHEAAISVLYAANPRMPDNVAVRESLQALRTMPRVTRWLERTIPAEQAILSEAPDHQAIVLGVTGRQGDPEAPLGPLADRILRHADSTVVLVRHRMAQAEERAQQIWQQHRDLSATVDRWFAENTFSSSEFEDLQRLLALKQQQGVTISLALPTLNEEETIGPIIEQLQAQLVTNTPILDELVLIDSGSDDRTREIAASLGVPVYVHQEILPQYGSFVGKGEALWKSLYVLNGDLIAWCDTDIKNFHPRFVFGVLGPLLRDRRLVYSKGFYRRPLQFGDQLTASGGGRVTELTARPLLNLFYPELSGMLQPLSGEYAGRRTALEQIPFFTGYGVETGMLIDLLEQYGLGALAQVDLLERVHRNQTLVSLSKMAFAITQVVIQRMEQRQRVSLLEPVNQTMKLITQRDDGGFHLELREIRDHERPAMVDIPEYRRLRGIESEAEPRQEG
;
A
#
# COMPACT_ATOMS: atom_id res chain seq x y z
N MET A 1 -6.70 6.96 -35.66
CA MET A 1 -7.45 7.56 -34.52
C MET A 1 -7.20 6.69 -33.31
N THR A 2 -6.18 7.05 -32.58
CA THR A 2 -5.75 6.38 -31.34
C THR A 2 -6.68 6.82 -30.22
N GLN A 3 -7.25 5.88 -29.47
CA GLN A 3 -8.03 6.19 -28.28
C GLN A 3 -7.12 6.91 -27.28
N ILE A 4 -7.36 8.20 -27.12
CA ILE A 4 -6.83 9.00 -26.03
C ILE A 4 -7.51 8.44 -24.77
N HIS A 5 -6.73 7.83 -23.90
CA HIS A 5 -7.16 7.52 -22.55
C HIS A 5 -7.43 8.84 -21.81
N ASN A 6 -8.67 9.27 -21.82
CA ASN A 6 -9.17 10.29 -20.91
C ASN A 6 -9.35 9.62 -19.53
N GLY A 7 -8.37 9.80 -18.67
CA GLY A 7 -8.46 9.36 -17.28
C GLY A 7 -7.59 10.25 -16.41
N ASN A 8 -8.19 10.97 -15.49
CA ASN A 8 -7.59 11.72 -14.42
C ASN A 8 -6.53 10.88 -13.68
N GLY A 9 -5.24 11.23 -13.78
CA GLY A 9 -4.22 10.81 -12.82
C GLY A 9 -3.83 9.32 -12.75
N ASP A 10 -4.32 8.46 -13.64
CA ASP A 10 -4.19 7.00 -13.53
C ASP A 10 -2.93 6.40 -14.19
N PHE A 11 -2.17 7.17 -14.99
CA PHE A 11 -0.99 6.63 -15.66
C PHE A 11 0.16 6.45 -14.67
N VAL A 12 0.67 5.22 -14.55
CA VAL A 12 1.74 4.88 -13.61
C VAL A 12 3.02 4.54 -14.37
N VAL A 13 4.09 5.26 -14.07
CA VAL A 13 5.46 4.86 -14.43
C VAL A 13 6.05 4.09 -13.25
N LEU A 14 6.25 2.79 -13.41
CA LEU A 14 6.88 1.92 -12.43
C LEU A 14 8.39 1.93 -12.65
N MET A 15 9.16 2.30 -11.62
CA MET A 15 10.62 2.40 -11.68
C MET A 15 11.27 1.43 -10.68
N PRO A 16 11.64 0.22 -11.10
CA PRO A 16 12.38 -0.71 -10.24
C PRO A 16 13.78 -0.18 -9.93
N ALA A 17 14.04 0.16 -8.68
CA ALA A 17 15.34 0.62 -8.22
C ALA A 17 15.50 0.37 -6.72
N ARG A 18 16.39 -0.55 -6.33
CA ARG A 18 16.64 -0.90 -4.94
C ARG A 18 17.57 0.10 -4.23
N ASP A 19 18.50 0.66 -4.99
CA ASP A 19 19.56 1.53 -4.50
C ASP A 19 19.11 3.00 -4.58
N PRO A 20 19.17 3.77 -3.46
CA PRO A 20 18.85 5.19 -3.45
C PRO A 20 19.62 6.01 -4.48
N ASP A 21 20.88 5.71 -4.73
CA ASP A 21 21.69 6.43 -5.72
C ASP A 21 21.15 6.24 -7.14
N LYS A 22 20.71 5.01 -7.48
CA LYS A 22 20.05 4.73 -8.76
C LYS A 22 18.71 5.43 -8.88
N VAL A 23 17.98 5.56 -7.76
CA VAL A 23 16.72 6.31 -7.74
C VAL A 23 16.95 7.76 -8.11
N GLN A 24 17.96 8.43 -7.52
CA GLN A 24 18.26 9.85 -7.81
C GLN A 24 18.59 10.09 -9.29
N VAL A 25 19.29 9.15 -9.90
CA VAL A 25 19.69 9.25 -11.32
C VAL A 25 18.49 9.02 -12.27
N LEU A 26 17.62 8.07 -11.97
CA LEU A 26 16.50 7.68 -12.85
C LEU A 26 15.24 8.50 -12.63
N LEU A 27 15.04 9.05 -11.44
CA LEU A 27 13.80 9.74 -11.06
C LEU A 27 13.46 10.93 -11.97
N PRO A 28 14.39 11.79 -12.40
CA PRO A 28 14.07 12.85 -13.35
C PRO A 28 13.48 12.32 -14.67
N THR A 29 14.05 11.23 -15.20
CA THR A 29 13.54 10.57 -16.41
C THR A 29 12.15 9.97 -16.18
N ALA A 30 11.94 9.27 -15.05
CA ALA A 30 10.64 8.71 -14.70
C ALA A 30 9.57 9.81 -14.57
N ALA A 31 9.94 10.93 -13.94
CA ALA A 31 9.06 12.08 -13.78
C ALA A 31 8.69 12.73 -15.11
N ALA A 32 9.63 12.88 -16.05
CA ALA A 32 9.35 13.41 -17.37
C ALA A 32 8.35 12.53 -18.14
N LEU A 33 8.55 11.20 -18.08
CA LEU A 33 7.64 10.24 -18.71
C LEU A 33 6.23 10.26 -18.06
N ALA A 34 6.16 10.35 -16.75
CA ALA A 34 4.90 10.45 -16.04
C ALA A 34 4.19 11.79 -16.30
N HIS A 35 4.94 12.90 -16.32
CA HIS A 35 4.41 14.24 -16.60
C HIS A 35 3.74 14.31 -17.97
N HIS A 36 4.35 13.71 -18.99
CA HIS A 36 3.81 13.66 -20.36
C HIS A 36 2.41 13.02 -20.41
N HIS A 37 2.12 12.11 -19.50
CA HIS A 37 0.82 11.42 -19.39
C HIS A 37 -0.07 11.93 -18.24
N ASN A 38 0.26 13.05 -17.60
CA ASN A 38 -0.40 13.53 -16.37
C ASN A 38 -0.48 12.45 -15.27
N GLY A 39 0.54 11.63 -15.17
CA GLY A 39 0.60 10.44 -14.33
C GLY A 39 1.44 10.63 -13.07
N ARG A 40 1.81 9.50 -12.45
CA ARG A 40 2.63 9.42 -11.24
C ARG A 40 3.76 8.41 -11.37
N VAL A 41 4.76 8.52 -10.51
CA VAL A 41 5.89 7.58 -10.42
C VAL A 41 5.74 6.69 -9.20
N ILE A 42 5.96 5.38 -9.36
CA ILE A 42 6.13 4.44 -8.27
C ILE A 42 7.56 3.90 -8.32
N ILE A 43 8.35 4.18 -7.29
CA ILE A 43 9.67 3.58 -7.09
C ILE A 43 9.44 2.21 -6.47
N LEU A 44 9.87 1.15 -7.15
CA LEU A 44 9.69 -0.24 -6.73
C LEU A 44 10.98 -0.82 -6.19
N GLY A 45 11.02 -1.13 -4.88
CA GLY A 45 12.02 -1.99 -4.28
C GLY A 45 11.58 -3.45 -4.32
N ILE A 46 12.50 -4.38 -4.58
CA ILE A 46 12.21 -5.80 -4.49
C ILE A 46 13.11 -6.44 -3.45
N ALA A 47 12.48 -6.99 -2.41
CA ALA A 47 13.12 -7.86 -1.43
C ALA A 47 13.10 -9.28 -1.98
N GLN A 48 14.27 -9.74 -2.41
CA GLN A 48 14.39 -11.09 -3.00
C GLN A 48 14.58 -12.12 -1.90
N VAL A 49 13.79 -13.19 -1.94
CA VAL A 49 13.85 -14.36 -1.06
C VAL A 49 14.29 -15.56 -1.90
N PRO A 50 15.25 -16.39 -1.44
CA PRO A 50 15.67 -17.58 -2.16
C PRO A 50 14.51 -18.53 -2.47
N GLU A 51 14.56 -19.19 -3.62
CA GLU A 51 13.61 -20.26 -3.96
C GLU A 51 13.58 -21.34 -2.86
N GLY A 52 12.38 -21.77 -2.49
CA GLY A 52 12.17 -22.77 -1.45
C GLY A 52 12.06 -22.24 -0.02
N GLN A 53 12.26 -20.93 0.19
CA GLN A 53 11.96 -20.25 1.46
C GLN A 53 10.62 -19.50 1.37
N PRO A 54 9.84 -19.40 2.47
CA PRO A 54 8.60 -18.61 2.47
C PRO A 54 8.89 -17.13 2.25
N LEU A 55 8.03 -16.43 1.51
CA LEU A 55 8.20 -15.01 1.20
C LEU A 55 8.19 -14.12 2.46
N SER A 56 7.60 -14.59 3.56
CA SER A 56 7.63 -13.93 4.87
C SER A 56 9.07 -13.70 5.40
N ASP A 57 10.03 -14.50 4.98
CA ASP A 57 11.44 -14.32 5.36
C ASP A 57 12.04 -13.03 4.78
N GLY A 58 11.41 -12.44 3.77
CA GLY A 58 11.78 -11.16 3.18
C GLY A 58 11.53 -9.93 4.08
N MET A 59 10.91 -10.08 5.24
CA MET A 59 10.52 -8.97 6.12
C MET A 59 11.71 -8.07 6.52
N LEU A 60 12.85 -8.64 6.90
CA LEU A 60 14.03 -7.86 7.30
C LEU A 60 14.62 -7.08 6.13
N GLU A 61 14.65 -7.68 4.95
CA GLU A 61 15.16 -7.03 3.74
C GLU A 61 14.20 -5.91 3.29
N THR A 62 12.90 -6.12 3.40
CA THR A 62 11.87 -5.09 3.17
C THR A 62 12.09 -3.87 4.06
N ARG A 63 12.35 -4.07 5.36
CA ARG A 63 12.69 -2.98 6.30
C ARG A 63 13.95 -2.24 5.90
N ARG A 64 14.98 -2.97 5.45
CA ARG A 64 16.26 -2.38 5.00
C ARG A 64 16.07 -1.52 3.76
N ILE A 65 15.28 -1.98 2.78
CA ILE A 65 14.97 -1.22 1.57
C ILE A 65 14.16 0.04 1.92
N ARG A 66 13.18 -0.06 2.83
CA ARG A 66 12.42 1.12 3.31
C ARG A 66 13.33 2.16 3.93
N ALA A 67 14.22 1.75 4.83
CA ALA A 67 15.17 2.65 5.47
C ALA A 67 16.08 3.36 4.43
N GLY A 68 16.48 2.66 3.36
CA GLY A 68 17.20 3.27 2.24
C GLY A 68 16.38 4.35 1.53
N TYR A 69 15.09 4.09 1.26
CA TYR A 69 14.21 5.09 0.63
C TYR A 69 13.92 6.28 1.56
N ASP A 70 13.98 6.09 2.86
CA ASP A 70 13.80 7.15 3.85
C ASP A 70 14.92 8.20 3.83
N THR A 71 16.06 7.88 3.23
CA THR A 71 17.17 8.85 3.01
C THR A 71 16.92 9.79 1.82
N LEU A 72 15.96 9.48 0.96
CA LEU A 72 15.60 10.32 -0.19
C LEU A 72 14.71 11.48 0.31
N ARG A 73 15.32 12.66 0.50
CA ARG A 73 14.68 13.81 1.18
C ARG A 73 13.59 14.51 0.38
N ASP A 74 13.59 14.46 -0.96
CA ASP A 74 12.60 15.12 -1.80
C ASP A 74 12.21 14.22 -2.97
N LEU A 75 11.16 13.42 -2.76
CA LEU A 75 10.59 12.57 -3.83
C LEU A 75 9.62 13.33 -4.76
N ASN A 76 9.50 14.65 -4.63
CA ASN A 76 8.72 15.48 -5.53
C ASN A 76 9.59 15.92 -6.71
N ALA A 77 9.60 15.16 -7.77
CA ALA A 77 10.27 15.53 -8.99
C ALA A 77 9.35 16.41 -9.86
N SER A 78 9.62 17.70 -9.93
CA SER A 78 9.02 18.63 -10.92
C SER A 78 7.48 18.67 -10.92
N GLY A 79 6.83 18.52 -9.73
CA GLY A 79 5.37 18.55 -9.62
C GLY A 79 4.66 17.24 -9.96
N VAL A 80 5.40 16.16 -10.24
CA VAL A 80 4.85 14.81 -10.46
C VAL A 80 4.75 14.07 -9.12
N PRO A 81 3.60 13.45 -8.78
CA PRO A 81 3.48 12.66 -7.57
C PRO A 81 4.42 11.44 -7.61
N VAL A 82 5.21 11.26 -6.57
CA VAL A 82 6.14 10.14 -6.42
C VAL A 82 5.78 9.35 -5.16
N SER A 83 5.74 8.03 -5.27
CA SER A 83 5.53 7.12 -4.15
C SER A 83 6.50 5.96 -4.21
N THR A 84 6.71 5.29 -3.06
CA THR A 84 7.55 4.10 -2.97
C THR A 84 6.68 2.87 -2.72
N MET A 85 7.08 1.74 -3.28
CA MET A 85 6.48 0.44 -3.07
C MET A 85 7.59 -0.58 -2.88
N ILE A 86 7.38 -1.56 -1.99
CA ILE A 86 8.29 -2.69 -1.86
C ILE A 86 7.49 -3.96 -2.09
N MET A 87 8.05 -4.83 -2.89
CA MET A 87 7.49 -6.14 -3.17
C MET A 87 8.47 -7.23 -2.76
N VAL A 88 7.95 -8.33 -2.23
CA VAL A 88 8.73 -9.52 -1.91
C VAL A 88 8.49 -10.58 -2.97
N ALA A 89 9.56 -11.11 -3.55
CA ALA A 89 9.47 -12.12 -4.59
C ALA A 89 10.69 -13.05 -4.58
N HIS A 90 10.56 -14.24 -5.15
CA HIS A 90 11.69 -15.14 -5.34
C HIS A 90 12.58 -14.68 -6.51
N ASP A 91 11.97 -14.15 -7.56
CA ASP A 91 12.64 -13.62 -8.74
C ASP A 91 12.31 -12.13 -8.97
N LEU A 92 13.30 -11.36 -9.41
CA LEU A 92 13.14 -9.92 -9.70
C LEU A 92 12.12 -9.67 -10.81
N THR A 93 12.11 -10.49 -11.84
CA THR A 93 11.19 -10.35 -12.98
C THR A 93 9.76 -10.58 -12.56
N GLU A 94 9.53 -11.62 -11.75
CA GLU A 94 8.23 -11.92 -11.18
C GLU A 94 7.72 -10.75 -10.32
N GLY A 95 8.57 -10.22 -9.45
CA GLY A 95 8.24 -9.08 -8.61
C GLY A 95 7.86 -7.85 -9.43
N ILE A 96 8.64 -7.51 -10.46
CA ILE A 96 8.34 -6.38 -11.35
C ILE A 96 7.02 -6.59 -12.10
N ARG A 97 6.78 -7.80 -12.65
CA ARG A 97 5.55 -8.13 -13.38
C ARG A 97 4.32 -8.04 -12.49
N THR A 98 4.41 -8.57 -11.27
CA THR A 98 3.34 -8.54 -10.28
C THR A 98 3.01 -7.10 -9.90
N ALA A 99 4.03 -6.28 -9.56
CA ALA A 99 3.85 -4.88 -9.24
C ALA A 99 3.23 -4.09 -10.41
N ALA A 100 3.70 -4.32 -11.63
CA ALA A 100 3.16 -3.66 -12.82
C ALA A 100 1.66 -3.97 -13.01
N LYS A 101 1.25 -5.20 -12.76
CA LYS A 101 -0.14 -5.63 -12.85
C LYS A 101 -1.00 -5.04 -11.73
N GLU A 102 -0.56 -5.15 -10.47
CA GLU A 102 -1.29 -4.67 -9.29
C GLU A 102 -1.48 -3.15 -9.32
N GLN A 103 -0.51 -2.42 -9.87
CA GLN A 103 -0.58 -0.96 -9.99
C GLN A 103 -1.15 -0.49 -11.32
N ALA A 104 -1.62 -1.39 -12.19
CA ALA A 104 -2.06 -1.09 -13.55
C ALA A 104 -1.05 -0.18 -14.27
N ALA A 105 0.26 -0.49 -14.17
CA ALA A 105 1.31 0.35 -14.71
C ALA A 105 1.18 0.49 -16.22
N GLY A 106 1.20 1.74 -16.70
CA GLY A 106 1.26 2.03 -18.14
C GLY A 106 2.66 1.82 -18.71
N MET A 107 3.70 2.03 -17.87
CA MET A 107 5.09 1.96 -18.31
C MET A 107 6.01 1.46 -17.19
N ILE A 108 7.03 0.67 -17.55
CA ILE A 108 8.15 0.31 -16.68
C ILE A 108 9.41 1.01 -17.19
N LEU A 109 10.10 1.75 -16.31
CA LEU A 109 11.40 2.35 -16.60
C LEU A 109 12.51 1.56 -15.90
N LEU A 110 13.46 1.02 -16.66
CA LEU A 110 14.61 0.27 -16.18
C LEU A 110 15.91 1.03 -16.49
N GLY A 111 16.75 1.24 -15.49
CA GLY A 111 18.12 1.71 -15.67
C GLY A 111 19.07 0.54 -15.90
N TRP A 112 19.99 0.72 -16.83
CA TRP A 112 21.05 -0.23 -17.10
C TRP A 112 22.42 0.43 -17.08
N GLN A 113 23.40 -0.25 -16.46
CA GLN A 113 24.81 0.10 -16.52
C GLN A 113 25.57 -1.06 -17.15
N ALA A 114 26.44 -0.75 -18.10
CA ALA A 114 27.29 -1.78 -18.72
C ALA A 114 28.29 -2.26 -17.66
N ASP A 115 28.11 -3.49 -17.18
CA ASP A 115 29.10 -4.15 -16.37
C ASP A 115 30.15 -4.77 -17.30
N GLN A 116 31.44 -4.48 -17.06
CA GLN A 116 32.53 -4.85 -17.96
C GLN A 116 32.84 -6.35 -17.99
N SER A 117 32.06 -7.19 -17.30
CA SER A 117 32.44 -8.57 -17.01
C SER A 117 31.80 -9.68 -17.89
N SER A 118 30.86 -9.38 -18.78
CA SER A 118 30.27 -10.40 -19.65
C SER A 118 30.20 -9.99 -21.13
N SER A 119 31.03 -10.63 -21.94
CA SER A 119 31.09 -10.40 -23.40
C SER A 119 29.88 -10.97 -24.18
N GLU A 120 29.05 -11.81 -23.58
CA GLU A 120 28.00 -12.56 -24.29
C GLU A 120 26.58 -12.03 -24.10
N ARG A 121 26.22 -11.40 -22.97
CA ARG A 121 24.89 -10.83 -22.73
C ARG A 121 24.96 -9.36 -22.36
N LEU A 122 24.19 -8.53 -23.06
CA LEU A 122 24.13 -7.08 -22.79
C LEU A 122 23.37 -6.75 -21.52
N PHE A 123 22.31 -7.51 -21.21
CA PHE A 123 21.48 -7.34 -20.03
C PHE A 123 21.48 -8.61 -19.17
N GLY A 124 21.11 -8.46 -17.91
CA GLY A 124 20.80 -9.59 -17.06
C GLY A 124 19.40 -10.18 -17.34
N PRO A 125 19.14 -11.42 -16.86
CA PRO A 125 17.88 -12.13 -17.09
C PRO A 125 16.60 -11.31 -16.87
N PRO A 126 16.49 -10.42 -15.87
CA PRO A 126 15.28 -9.65 -15.62
C PRO A 126 14.91 -8.71 -16.79
N ILE A 127 15.88 -7.98 -17.33
CA ILE A 127 15.64 -7.02 -18.43
C ILE A 127 15.31 -7.78 -19.71
N ASP A 128 16.06 -8.85 -20.02
CA ASP A 128 15.84 -9.68 -21.20
C ASP A 128 14.42 -10.27 -21.21
N THR A 129 13.95 -10.76 -20.08
CA THR A 129 12.62 -11.35 -19.94
C THR A 129 11.51 -10.30 -20.07
N LEU A 130 11.67 -9.12 -19.46
CA LEU A 130 10.71 -8.03 -19.56
C LEU A 130 10.61 -7.46 -20.97
N LEU A 131 11.72 -7.39 -21.71
CA LEU A 131 11.71 -6.98 -23.12
C LEU A 131 11.10 -8.01 -24.06
N ARG A 132 11.21 -9.29 -23.71
CA ARG A 132 10.62 -10.39 -24.49
C ARG A 132 9.10 -10.46 -24.31
N GLU A 133 8.65 -10.38 -23.08
CA GLU A 133 7.24 -10.48 -22.67
C GLU A 133 6.85 -9.31 -21.78
N PRO A 134 6.66 -8.11 -22.36
CA PRO A 134 6.40 -6.92 -21.58
C PRO A 134 4.97 -6.93 -20.97
N PRO A 135 4.82 -6.73 -19.65
CA PRO A 135 3.50 -6.64 -19.01
C PRO A 135 2.77 -5.33 -19.34
N CYS A 136 3.51 -4.29 -19.65
CA CYS A 136 3.09 -2.98 -20.14
C CYS A 136 4.20 -2.41 -21.01
N ASP A 137 4.17 -1.16 -21.39
CA ASP A 137 5.27 -0.53 -22.13
C ASP A 137 6.56 -0.55 -21.31
N VAL A 138 7.68 -0.88 -21.92
CA VAL A 138 8.99 -0.98 -21.25
C VAL A 138 9.97 -0.01 -21.90
N VAL A 139 10.60 0.80 -21.05
CA VAL A 139 11.70 1.70 -21.40
C VAL A 139 12.95 1.25 -20.64
N VAL A 140 14.04 1.00 -21.37
CA VAL A 140 15.35 0.69 -20.79
C VAL A 140 16.31 1.81 -21.15
N ILE A 141 16.94 2.42 -20.16
CA ILE A 141 17.88 3.52 -20.38
C ILE A 141 19.29 3.15 -19.90
N ARG A 142 20.29 3.31 -20.79
CA ARG A 142 21.69 3.30 -20.43
C ARG A 142 22.11 4.73 -20.16
N LEU A 143 22.26 5.08 -18.90
CA LEU A 143 22.73 6.41 -18.50
C LEU A 143 24.25 6.50 -18.67
N GLN A 144 24.67 7.59 -19.26
CA GLN A 144 26.04 8.06 -19.20
C GLN A 144 26.11 9.31 -18.32
N ASP A 145 27.22 9.50 -17.63
CA ASP A 145 27.37 10.58 -16.67
C ASP A 145 27.31 11.97 -17.32
N GLY A 146 26.43 12.81 -16.82
CA GLY A 146 26.71 14.22 -16.54
C GLY A 146 26.36 15.27 -17.57
N GLU A 147 25.88 15.05 -18.80
CA GLU A 147 25.63 16.16 -19.72
C GLU A 147 24.15 16.49 -19.92
N ARG A 148 23.84 17.80 -19.87
CA ARG A 148 22.55 18.34 -20.34
C ARG A 148 22.41 18.03 -21.82
N TRP A 149 21.37 17.28 -22.20
CA TRP A 149 21.11 16.95 -23.59
C TRP A 149 20.72 18.19 -24.38
N ARG A 150 21.29 18.33 -25.56
CA ARG A 150 20.96 19.38 -26.53
C ARG A 150 20.24 18.81 -27.74
N ARG A 151 20.52 17.56 -28.08
CA ARG A 151 19.94 16.87 -29.22
C ARG A 151 19.65 15.41 -28.91
N VAL A 152 18.47 14.96 -29.30
CA VAL A 152 18.01 13.57 -29.25
C VAL A 152 17.91 13.04 -30.67
N LEU A 153 18.54 11.92 -30.95
CA LEU A 153 18.40 11.21 -32.22
C LEU A 153 17.23 10.22 -32.11
N LEU A 154 16.30 10.32 -33.04
CA LEU A 154 15.14 9.42 -33.14
C LEU A 154 15.16 8.68 -34.48
N PRO A 155 15.81 7.50 -34.57
CA PRO A 155 15.74 6.65 -35.74
C PRO A 155 14.36 6.03 -35.89
N VAL A 156 13.75 6.17 -37.05
CA VAL A 156 12.39 5.68 -37.31
C VAL A 156 12.34 4.85 -38.58
N ARG A 157 11.50 3.80 -38.58
CA ARG A 157 11.25 2.95 -39.73
C ARG A 157 9.75 2.61 -39.90
N GLY A 158 8.88 3.20 -39.09
CA GLY A 158 7.43 2.96 -39.19
C GLY A 158 6.98 1.61 -38.61
N GLY A 159 7.73 1.03 -37.67
CA GLY A 159 7.36 -0.21 -36.97
C GLY A 159 6.39 0.03 -35.78
N PRO A 160 5.86 -1.03 -35.16
CA PRO A 160 4.84 -0.96 -34.10
C PRO A 160 5.32 -0.23 -32.82
N HIS A 161 6.62 -0.07 -32.64
CA HIS A 161 7.21 0.64 -31.50
C HIS A 161 7.51 2.12 -31.78
N THR A 162 7.28 2.59 -33.03
CA THR A 162 7.53 3.98 -33.44
C THR A 162 6.70 4.98 -32.61
N PRO A 163 5.40 4.79 -32.37
CA PRO A 163 4.62 5.73 -31.57
C PRO A 163 5.20 5.93 -30.18
N LEU A 164 5.50 4.85 -29.46
CA LEU A 164 6.10 4.90 -28.14
C LEU A 164 7.50 5.56 -28.15
N ALA A 165 8.32 5.27 -29.18
CA ALA A 165 9.62 5.91 -29.32
C ALA A 165 9.51 7.43 -29.51
N CYS A 166 8.49 7.90 -30.22
CA CYS A 166 8.21 9.32 -30.41
C CYS A 166 7.77 9.99 -29.10
N GLU A 167 6.86 9.37 -28.34
CA GLU A 167 6.38 9.85 -27.05
C GLU A 167 7.54 9.97 -26.05
N VAL A 168 8.35 8.92 -25.93
CA VAL A 168 9.53 8.91 -25.05
C VAL A 168 10.56 9.96 -25.48
N ALA A 169 10.85 10.08 -26.78
CA ALA A 169 11.78 11.08 -27.29
C ALA A 169 11.29 12.50 -27.01
N LEU A 170 9.98 12.75 -27.14
CA LEU A 170 9.39 14.05 -26.85
C LEU A 170 9.47 14.39 -25.37
N ALA A 171 9.04 13.47 -24.48
CA ALA A 171 9.08 13.67 -23.03
C ALA A 171 10.52 13.98 -22.54
N LEU A 172 11.51 13.25 -23.03
CA LEU A 172 12.91 13.46 -22.68
C LEU A 172 13.47 14.75 -23.27
N ALA A 173 13.10 15.10 -24.52
CA ALA A 173 13.50 16.35 -25.14
C ALA A 173 12.89 17.57 -24.44
N GLU A 174 11.68 17.46 -23.92
CA GLU A 174 11.03 18.51 -23.12
C GLU A 174 11.75 18.72 -21.79
N GLN A 175 12.09 17.65 -21.10
CA GLN A 175 12.83 17.68 -19.83
C GLN A 175 14.18 18.38 -19.96
N HIS A 176 14.91 18.10 -21.03
CA HIS A 176 16.27 18.62 -21.25
C HIS A 176 16.30 19.91 -22.09
N GLU A 177 15.16 20.41 -22.54
CA GLU A 177 15.04 21.50 -23.53
C GLU A 177 15.80 21.20 -24.84
N ALA A 178 15.88 19.90 -25.21
CA ALA A 178 16.63 19.42 -26.34
C ALA A 178 15.83 19.50 -27.66
N ALA A 179 16.53 19.54 -28.77
CA ALA A 179 15.97 19.39 -30.11
C ALA A 179 15.96 17.91 -30.54
N ILE A 180 14.97 17.49 -31.31
CA ILE A 180 14.87 16.14 -31.85
C ILE A 180 15.34 16.16 -33.31
N SER A 181 16.26 15.24 -33.68
CA SER A 181 16.62 14.91 -35.02
C SER A 181 16.00 13.58 -35.40
N VAL A 182 15.08 13.56 -36.32
CA VAL A 182 14.48 12.34 -36.86
C VAL A 182 15.38 11.78 -37.95
N LEU A 183 15.82 10.54 -37.82
CA LEU A 183 16.63 9.82 -38.79
C LEU A 183 15.81 8.73 -39.46
N TYR A 184 15.60 8.86 -40.76
CA TYR A 184 14.99 7.85 -41.59
C TYR A 184 16.03 7.20 -42.50
N ALA A 185 16.26 5.89 -42.34
CA ALA A 185 17.13 5.11 -43.21
C ALA A 185 16.29 4.34 -44.22
N ALA A 186 16.20 4.89 -45.45
CA ALA A 186 15.47 4.28 -46.54
C ALA A 186 16.13 2.96 -46.97
N ASN A 187 15.32 1.89 -47.12
CA ASN A 187 15.81 0.62 -47.67
C ASN A 187 15.32 0.47 -49.12
N PRO A 188 16.22 0.57 -50.10
CA PRO A 188 15.82 0.47 -51.50
C PRO A 188 15.17 -0.87 -51.89
N ARG A 189 15.40 -1.92 -51.07
CA ARG A 189 14.87 -3.28 -51.30
C ARG A 189 13.49 -3.53 -50.70
N MET A 190 12.99 -2.62 -49.85
CA MET A 190 11.68 -2.70 -49.22
C MET A 190 11.01 -1.31 -49.24
N PRO A 191 10.22 -1.00 -50.28
CA PRO A 191 9.52 0.28 -50.34
C PRO A 191 8.50 0.40 -49.20
N ASP A 192 8.35 1.63 -48.70
CA ASP A 192 7.42 1.94 -47.63
C ASP A 192 5.96 1.66 -48.05
N ASN A 193 5.22 1.05 -47.15
CA ASN A 193 3.78 0.91 -47.28
C ASN A 193 3.08 2.25 -46.88
N VAL A 194 1.78 2.33 -47.13
CA VAL A 194 0.99 3.57 -46.87
C VAL A 194 1.06 3.95 -45.38
N ALA A 195 0.94 2.98 -44.46
CA ALA A 195 0.96 3.23 -43.02
C ALA A 195 2.31 3.80 -42.54
N VAL A 196 3.42 3.35 -43.11
CA VAL A 196 4.76 3.89 -42.83
C VAL A 196 4.86 5.35 -43.28
N ARG A 197 4.37 5.67 -44.48
CA ARG A 197 4.41 7.05 -45.00
C ARG A 197 3.55 8.01 -44.19
N GLU A 198 2.36 7.59 -43.77
CA GLU A 198 1.48 8.38 -42.90
C GLU A 198 2.14 8.64 -41.53
N SER A 199 2.75 7.61 -40.92
CA SER A 199 3.50 7.75 -39.67
C SER A 199 4.68 8.72 -39.79
N LEU A 200 5.43 8.64 -40.89
CA LEU A 200 6.57 9.53 -41.18
C LEU A 200 6.11 10.98 -41.41
N GLN A 201 4.95 11.18 -42.04
CA GLN A 201 4.40 12.52 -42.27
C GLN A 201 3.95 13.17 -40.95
N ALA A 202 3.34 12.41 -40.03
CA ALA A 202 2.96 12.89 -38.72
C ALA A 202 4.18 13.36 -37.90
N LEU A 203 5.33 12.69 -38.03
CA LEU A 203 6.55 13.03 -37.33
C LEU A 203 7.16 14.38 -37.75
N ARG A 204 6.89 14.84 -38.99
CA ARG A 204 7.37 16.16 -39.45
C ARG A 204 6.72 17.32 -38.71
N THR A 205 5.54 17.12 -38.15
CA THR A 205 4.79 18.12 -37.37
C THR A 205 4.94 17.96 -35.87
N MET A 206 5.74 16.97 -35.43
CA MET A 206 5.98 16.70 -34.02
C MET A 206 6.74 17.87 -33.38
N PRO A 207 6.34 18.32 -32.18
CA PRO A 207 7.05 19.35 -31.41
C PRO A 207 8.54 19.01 -31.22
N ARG A 208 9.39 20.04 -31.16
CA ARG A 208 10.85 19.95 -30.99
C ARG A 208 11.61 19.22 -32.10
N VAL A 209 10.97 18.70 -33.14
CA VAL A 209 11.66 18.18 -34.33
C VAL A 209 12.22 19.35 -35.12
N THR A 210 13.55 19.48 -35.13
CA THR A 210 14.26 20.58 -35.83
C THR A 210 15.06 20.10 -37.01
N ARG A 211 15.36 18.81 -37.11
CA ARG A 211 16.13 18.21 -38.20
C ARG A 211 15.47 16.93 -38.69
N TRP A 212 15.43 16.78 -40.00
CA TRP A 212 15.01 15.57 -40.69
C TRP A 212 16.18 15.05 -41.50
N LEU A 213 16.67 13.87 -41.13
CA LEU A 213 17.84 13.23 -41.72
C LEU A 213 17.37 12.02 -42.54
N GLU A 214 17.58 12.06 -43.84
CA GLU A 214 17.28 10.96 -44.73
C GLU A 214 18.59 10.35 -45.22
N ARG A 215 18.73 9.03 -45.07
CA ARG A 215 19.94 8.30 -45.43
C ARG A 215 19.60 7.06 -46.24
N THR A 216 20.43 6.76 -47.26
CA THR A 216 20.30 5.58 -48.15
C THR A 216 21.29 4.48 -47.82
N ILE A 217 22.02 4.63 -46.70
CA ILE A 217 22.95 3.64 -46.17
C ILE A 217 22.26 2.74 -45.13
N PRO A 218 22.83 1.58 -44.77
CA PRO A 218 22.26 0.72 -43.72
C PRO A 218 21.97 1.47 -42.42
N ALA A 219 20.83 1.18 -41.79
CA ALA A 219 20.35 1.91 -40.61
C ALA A 219 21.38 1.96 -39.46
N GLU A 220 22.13 0.88 -39.25
CA GLU A 220 23.22 0.83 -38.26
C GLU A 220 24.28 1.91 -38.53
N GLN A 221 24.79 1.96 -39.79
CA GLN A 221 25.81 2.93 -40.17
C GLN A 221 25.25 4.36 -40.12
N ALA A 222 24.00 4.56 -40.51
CA ALA A 222 23.35 5.86 -40.44
C ALA A 222 23.22 6.34 -38.98
N ILE A 223 22.82 5.48 -38.05
CA ILE A 223 22.65 5.83 -36.62
C ILE A 223 24.04 6.11 -36.00
N LEU A 224 25.01 5.23 -36.18
CA LEU A 224 26.34 5.40 -35.63
C LEU A 224 27.09 6.63 -36.18
N SER A 225 26.85 7.00 -37.42
CA SER A 225 27.44 8.23 -38.00
C SER A 225 26.86 9.52 -37.43
N GLU A 226 25.60 9.52 -36.98
CA GLU A 226 24.92 10.68 -36.38
C GLU A 226 25.05 10.69 -34.84
N ALA A 227 25.38 9.56 -34.21
CA ALA A 227 25.49 9.40 -32.76
C ALA A 227 26.42 10.44 -32.08
N PRO A 228 27.61 10.78 -32.61
CA PRO A 228 28.52 11.73 -31.93
C PRO A 228 27.93 13.15 -31.79
N ASP A 229 26.97 13.53 -32.65
CA ASP A 229 26.32 14.84 -32.60
C ASP A 229 25.09 14.88 -31.67
N HIS A 230 24.73 13.74 -31.02
CA HIS A 230 23.53 13.58 -30.24
C HIS A 230 23.85 12.95 -28.87
N GLN A 231 23.34 13.54 -27.79
CA GLN A 231 23.56 13.04 -26.42
C GLN A 231 22.71 11.83 -26.10
N ALA A 232 21.57 11.67 -26.78
CA ALA A 232 20.69 10.53 -26.60
C ALA A 232 20.18 9.97 -27.91
N ILE A 233 19.97 8.65 -27.95
CA ILE A 233 19.38 7.91 -29.08
C ILE A 233 18.19 7.13 -28.56
N VAL A 234 16.99 7.35 -29.10
CA VAL A 234 15.76 6.62 -28.70
C VAL A 234 15.41 5.60 -29.79
N LEU A 235 15.41 4.32 -29.44
CA LEU A 235 15.24 3.21 -30.38
C LEU A 235 14.04 2.33 -30.01
N GLY A 236 13.16 2.06 -30.95
CA GLY A 236 12.17 0.97 -30.86
C GLY A 236 12.85 -0.39 -31.01
N VAL A 237 12.55 -1.31 -30.08
CA VAL A 237 13.13 -2.65 -30.07
C VAL A 237 12.17 -3.64 -30.73
N THR A 238 12.60 -4.23 -31.85
CA THR A 238 11.89 -5.32 -32.56
C THR A 238 12.65 -6.64 -32.35
N GLY A 239 12.43 -7.30 -31.20
CA GLY A 239 12.96 -8.66 -31.01
C GLY A 239 12.36 -9.61 -32.06
N ARG A 240 13.14 -10.59 -32.54
CA ARG A 240 12.59 -11.69 -33.35
C ARG A 240 11.66 -12.52 -32.45
N GLN A 241 10.39 -12.62 -32.82
CA GLN A 241 9.50 -13.62 -32.21
C GLN A 241 10.15 -15.01 -32.38
N GLY A 242 10.43 -15.69 -31.28
CA GLY A 242 10.93 -17.05 -31.26
C GLY A 242 12.45 -17.24 -31.14
N ASP A 243 13.25 -16.16 -31.05
CA ASP A 243 14.68 -16.29 -30.78
C ASP A 243 14.98 -15.99 -29.29
N PRO A 244 15.23 -17.01 -28.46
CA PRO A 244 15.50 -16.82 -27.02
C PRO A 244 16.82 -16.09 -26.74
N GLU A 245 17.75 -16.07 -27.70
CA GLU A 245 19.09 -15.51 -27.51
C GLU A 245 19.23 -14.05 -27.93
N ALA A 246 18.25 -13.49 -28.67
CA ALA A 246 18.30 -12.12 -29.17
C ALA A 246 17.04 -11.28 -28.82
N PRO A 247 16.82 -10.87 -27.56
CA PRO A 247 15.64 -10.10 -27.13
C PRO A 247 15.53 -8.73 -27.78
N LEU A 248 16.63 -8.15 -28.24
CA LEU A 248 16.71 -6.79 -28.78
C LEU A 248 16.66 -6.72 -30.32
N GLY A 249 16.99 -7.80 -31.00
CA GLY A 249 17.32 -7.76 -32.42
C GLY A 249 18.71 -7.16 -32.71
N PRO A 250 19.30 -7.49 -33.87
CA PRO A 250 20.71 -7.22 -34.17
C PRO A 250 21.07 -5.72 -34.28
N LEU A 251 20.12 -4.87 -34.63
CA LEU A 251 20.36 -3.43 -34.76
C LEU A 251 20.54 -2.76 -33.40
N ALA A 252 19.61 -3.00 -32.47
CA ALA A 252 19.66 -2.41 -31.13
C ALA A 252 20.87 -2.93 -30.34
N ASP A 253 21.21 -4.22 -30.46
CA ASP A 253 22.41 -4.80 -29.85
C ASP A 253 23.68 -4.08 -30.29
N ARG A 254 23.85 -3.86 -31.60
CA ARG A 254 25.04 -3.18 -32.14
C ARG A 254 25.12 -1.70 -31.76
N ILE A 255 23.98 -0.99 -31.79
CA ILE A 255 23.98 0.40 -31.34
C ILE A 255 24.36 0.53 -29.87
N LEU A 256 23.83 -0.35 -29.01
CA LEU A 256 24.19 -0.38 -27.58
C LEU A 256 25.68 -0.64 -27.33
N ARG A 257 26.31 -1.45 -28.17
CA ARG A 257 27.75 -1.77 -28.03
C ARG A 257 28.68 -0.66 -28.51
N HIS A 258 28.26 0.11 -29.52
CA HIS A 258 29.16 0.99 -30.24
C HIS A 258 28.81 2.50 -30.12
N ALA A 259 27.63 2.87 -29.60
CA ALA A 259 27.32 4.26 -29.39
C ALA A 259 27.82 4.76 -28.05
N ASP A 260 28.53 5.88 -28.04
CA ASP A 260 28.97 6.58 -26.83
C ASP A 260 27.86 7.43 -26.20
N SER A 261 26.75 7.64 -26.90
CA SER A 261 25.59 8.40 -26.44
C SER A 261 24.74 7.60 -25.46
N THR A 262 23.91 8.28 -24.64
CA THR A 262 22.84 7.63 -23.89
C THR A 262 21.90 6.90 -24.86
N VAL A 263 21.63 5.63 -24.63
CA VAL A 263 20.72 4.85 -25.45
C VAL A 263 19.45 4.51 -24.66
N VAL A 264 18.31 4.87 -25.21
CA VAL A 264 16.98 4.59 -24.68
C VAL A 264 16.29 3.60 -25.59
N LEU A 265 16.01 2.42 -25.08
CA LEU A 265 15.27 1.38 -25.78
C LEU A 265 13.81 1.41 -25.37
N VAL A 266 12.89 1.30 -26.32
CA VAL A 266 11.47 1.26 -26.05
C VAL A 266 10.83 0.02 -26.64
N ARG A 267 9.99 -0.66 -25.86
CA ARG A 267 9.22 -1.84 -26.23
C ARG A 267 7.75 -1.60 -25.93
N HIS A 268 6.94 -1.47 -26.98
CA HIS A 268 5.48 -1.36 -26.83
C HIS A 268 4.87 -2.73 -26.58
N ARG A 269 3.90 -2.80 -25.65
CA ARG A 269 3.11 -4.00 -25.37
C ARG A 269 2.20 -4.32 -26.55
N MET A 270 2.19 -5.56 -27.01
CA MET A 270 1.28 -6.04 -28.05
C MET A 270 0.16 -6.89 -27.44
N ALA A 271 -1.10 -6.60 -27.77
CA ALA A 271 -2.30 -7.14 -27.13
C ALA A 271 -2.41 -8.69 -27.08
N GLN A 272 -1.71 -9.43 -27.90
CA GLN A 272 -1.74 -10.91 -27.92
C GLN A 272 -1.06 -11.59 -26.70
N ALA A 273 -0.31 -10.84 -25.88
CA ALA A 273 0.32 -11.37 -24.66
C ALA A 273 -0.64 -11.42 -23.45
N GLU A 274 -1.76 -10.71 -23.49
CA GLU A 274 -2.69 -10.58 -22.35
C GLU A 274 -3.43 -11.86 -22.00
N GLU A 275 -3.95 -12.58 -22.98
CA GLU A 275 -4.77 -13.77 -22.73
C GLU A 275 -3.97 -14.94 -22.12
N ARG A 276 -2.72 -15.11 -22.57
CA ARG A 276 -1.83 -16.15 -22.03
C ARG A 276 -1.32 -15.81 -20.63
N ALA A 277 -1.00 -14.56 -20.37
CA ALA A 277 -0.60 -14.11 -19.03
C ALA A 277 -1.73 -14.25 -18.01
N GLN A 278 -2.98 -13.89 -18.35
CA GLN A 278 -4.13 -14.04 -17.48
C GLN A 278 -4.44 -15.50 -17.13
N GLN A 279 -4.31 -16.44 -18.07
CA GLN A 279 -4.53 -17.87 -17.80
C GLN A 279 -3.48 -18.49 -16.87
N ILE A 280 -2.22 -18.13 -17.00
CA ILE A 280 -1.13 -18.60 -16.12
C ILE A 280 -1.29 -18.04 -14.70
N TRP A 281 -1.71 -16.78 -14.55
CA TRP A 281 -1.89 -16.12 -13.26
C TRP A 281 -3.13 -16.57 -12.48
N GLN A 282 -4.19 -17.01 -13.17
CA GLN A 282 -5.37 -17.57 -12.49
C GLN A 282 -5.11 -18.94 -11.86
N GLN A 283 -4.16 -19.71 -12.37
CA GLN A 283 -3.82 -21.06 -11.87
C GLN A 283 -2.88 -21.09 -10.65
N HIS A 284 -2.15 -19.98 -10.34
CA HIS A 284 -1.11 -19.96 -9.30
C HIS A 284 -1.35 -18.91 -8.20
N ARG A 285 -2.60 -18.64 -7.82
CA ARG A 285 -2.84 -17.94 -6.55
C ARG A 285 -2.67 -18.93 -5.39
N ASP A 286 -1.44 -19.22 -5.03
CA ASP A 286 -1.19 -19.79 -3.72
C ASP A 286 -1.51 -18.72 -2.65
N LEU A 287 -2.60 -18.95 -1.91
CA LEU A 287 -3.04 -18.08 -0.84
C LEU A 287 -1.96 -17.92 0.23
N SER A 288 -1.20 -18.99 0.50
CA SER A 288 -0.08 -18.95 1.43
C SER A 288 0.99 -17.96 0.98
N ALA A 289 1.40 -18.00 -0.29
CA ALA A 289 2.37 -17.06 -0.85
C ALA A 289 1.85 -15.60 -0.81
N THR A 290 0.54 -15.40 -1.01
CA THR A 290 -0.08 -14.08 -0.90
C THR A 290 -0.01 -13.53 0.53
N VAL A 291 -0.31 -14.36 1.54
CA VAL A 291 -0.23 -13.99 2.96
C VAL A 291 1.23 -13.75 3.37
N ASP A 292 2.16 -14.62 2.96
CA ASP A 292 3.58 -14.47 3.26
C ASP A 292 4.15 -13.16 2.69
N ARG A 293 3.78 -12.84 1.45
CA ARG A 293 4.17 -11.58 0.80
C ARG A 293 3.60 -10.38 1.56
N TRP A 294 2.29 -10.38 1.82
CA TRP A 294 1.66 -9.33 2.61
C TRP A 294 2.32 -9.16 3.97
N PHE A 295 2.62 -10.26 4.66
CA PHE A 295 3.30 -10.23 5.95
C PHE A 295 4.65 -9.51 5.85
N ALA A 296 5.44 -9.79 4.84
CA ALA A 296 6.74 -9.15 4.64
C ALA A 296 6.61 -7.68 4.22
N GLU A 297 5.63 -7.34 3.39
CA GLU A 297 5.45 -6.00 2.83
C GLU A 297 4.72 -5.05 3.79
N ASN A 298 3.72 -5.54 4.53
CA ASN A 298 2.82 -4.71 5.33
C ASN A 298 3.04 -4.85 6.85
N THR A 299 4.15 -5.48 7.28
CA THR A 299 4.57 -5.51 8.69
C THR A 299 5.66 -4.47 8.91
N PHE A 300 5.36 -3.48 9.75
CA PHE A 300 6.23 -2.35 10.07
C PHE A 300 6.78 -2.49 11.49
N SER A 301 7.78 -1.65 11.82
CA SER A 301 8.20 -1.38 13.18
C SER A 301 7.86 0.06 13.55
N SER A 302 7.42 0.30 14.79
CA SER A 302 7.22 1.66 15.29
C SER A 302 8.50 2.52 15.21
N SER A 303 9.68 1.88 15.25
CA SER A 303 10.97 2.56 15.08
C SER A 303 11.16 3.18 13.70
N GLU A 304 10.43 2.72 12.66
CA GLU A 304 10.44 3.35 11.33
C GLU A 304 9.75 4.72 11.33
N PHE A 305 9.04 5.06 12.39
CA PHE A 305 8.21 6.26 12.53
C PHE A 305 8.61 7.14 13.74
N GLU A 306 9.79 6.94 14.31
CA GLU A 306 10.30 7.73 15.47
C GLU A 306 10.65 9.17 15.10
N ASP A 307 10.96 9.45 13.84
CA ASP A 307 11.12 10.81 13.34
C ASP A 307 9.73 11.48 13.19
N LEU A 308 9.26 12.09 14.28
CA LEU A 308 7.96 12.76 14.33
C LEU A 308 7.88 13.97 13.39
N GLN A 309 9.00 14.65 13.09
CA GLN A 309 9.01 15.78 12.15
C GLN A 309 8.73 15.27 10.73
N ARG A 310 9.28 14.12 10.37
CA ARG A 310 8.98 13.46 9.11
C ARG A 310 7.51 13.02 9.04
N LEU A 311 6.95 12.44 10.11
CA LEU A 311 5.53 12.10 10.15
C LEU A 311 4.63 13.33 9.98
N LEU A 312 5.00 14.45 10.60
CA LEU A 312 4.29 15.72 10.43
C LEU A 312 4.35 16.21 8.97
N ALA A 313 5.51 16.10 8.32
CA ALA A 313 5.65 16.43 6.90
C ALA A 313 4.77 15.54 6.01
N LEU A 314 4.72 14.24 6.25
CA LEU A 314 3.83 13.31 5.54
C LEU A 314 2.34 13.63 5.75
N LYS A 315 1.94 13.97 6.99
CA LYS A 315 0.58 14.44 7.30
C LYS A 315 0.23 15.67 6.48
N GLN A 316 1.11 16.68 6.46
CA GLN A 316 0.93 17.91 5.70
C GLN A 316 0.87 17.67 4.20
N GLN A 317 1.72 16.79 3.67
CA GLN A 317 1.73 16.40 2.27
C GLN A 317 0.44 15.68 1.86
N GLN A 318 -0.12 14.86 2.76
CA GLN A 318 -1.41 14.23 2.51
C GLN A 318 -2.58 15.20 2.67
N GLY A 319 -2.41 16.29 3.41
CA GLY A 319 -3.46 17.25 3.72
C GLY A 319 -4.54 16.68 4.65
N VAL A 320 -4.17 15.76 5.56
CA VAL A 320 -5.12 15.02 6.41
C VAL A 320 -5.09 15.54 7.86
N THR A 321 -6.23 15.45 8.53
CA THR A 321 -6.39 15.67 9.96
C THR A 321 -6.46 14.35 10.71
N ILE A 322 -6.02 14.33 11.98
CA ILE A 322 -5.90 13.11 12.79
C ILE A 322 -6.59 13.28 14.13
N SER A 323 -7.56 12.39 14.42
CA SER A 323 -8.21 12.27 15.71
C SER A 323 -7.73 11.03 16.46
N LEU A 324 -7.42 11.19 17.72
CA LEU A 324 -7.18 10.08 18.66
C LEU A 324 -8.31 10.04 19.68
N ALA A 325 -8.98 8.88 19.78
CA ALA A 325 -9.92 8.62 20.85
C ALA A 325 -9.34 7.59 21.83
N LEU A 326 -9.53 7.85 23.11
CA LEU A 326 -9.15 6.99 24.23
C LEU A 326 -10.41 6.36 24.83
N PRO A 327 -10.81 5.13 24.39
CA PRO A 327 -11.91 4.40 25.01
C PRO A 327 -11.52 3.98 26.42
N THR A 328 -12.32 4.33 27.43
CA THR A 328 -11.91 4.19 28.83
C THR A 328 -13.05 3.74 29.73
N LEU A 329 -12.71 2.93 30.73
CA LEU A 329 -13.60 2.54 31.82
C LEU A 329 -12.76 2.26 33.08
N ASN A 330 -12.86 3.14 34.10
CA ASN A 330 -12.20 2.97 35.40
C ASN A 330 -10.67 2.82 35.31
N GLU A 331 -10.02 3.84 34.71
CA GLU A 331 -8.56 3.86 34.49
C GLU A 331 -7.89 5.10 35.14
N GLU A 332 -8.32 5.50 36.36
CA GLU A 332 -7.79 6.66 37.07
C GLU A 332 -6.27 6.58 37.34
N GLU A 333 -5.70 5.38 37.42
CA GLU A 333 -4.26 5.16 37.66
C GLU A 333 -3.40 5.46 36.41
N THR A 334 -3.93 5.26 35.22
CA THR A 334 -3.15 5.27 33.96
C THR A 334 -3.47 6.44 33.06
N ILE A 335 -4.70 6.98 33.11
CA ILE A 335 -5.17 7.97 32.13
C ILE A 335 -4.40 9.30 32.19
N GLY A 336 -4.04 9.78 33.36
CA GLY A 336 -3.30 11.05 33.52
C GLY A 336 -1.94 10.99 32.80
N PRO A 337 -1.04 10.07 33.18
CA PRO A 337 0.26 9.91 32.52
C PRO A 337 0.17 9.68 31.00
N ILE A 338 -0.86 8.97 30.52
CA ILE A 338 -1.09 8.75 29.08
C ILE A 338 -1.38 10.07 28.37
N ILE A 339 -2.34 10.85 28.90
CA ILE A 339 -2.73 12.14 28.31
C ILE A 339 -1.54 13.11 28.30
N GLU A 340 -0.83 13.25 29.43
CA GLU A 340 0.33 14.15 29.54
C GLU A 340 1.41 13.84 28.49
N GLN A 341 1.75 12.56 28.29
CA GLN A 341 2.74 12.16 27.30
C GLN A 341 2.26 12.42 25.85
N LEU A 342 0.99 12.15 25.55
CA LEU A 342 0.40 12.41 24.24
C LEU A 342 0.38 13.91 23.94
N GLN A 343 -0.10 14.72 24.88
CA GLN A 343 -0.15 16.18 24.71
C GLN A 343 1.25 16.77 24.52
N ALA A 344 2.21 16.37 25.34
CA ALA A 344 3.57 16.88 25.25
C ALA A 344 4.21 16.55 23.89
N GLN A 345 4.13 15.29 23.43
CA GLN A 345 4.87 14.84 22.25
C GLN A 345 4.11 15.02 20.94
N LEU A 346 2.81 14.70 20.90
CA LEU A 346 2.05 14.58 19.65
C LEU A 346 1.08 15.75 19.41
N VAL A 347 0.90 16.64 20.40
CA VAL A 347 0.07 17.86 20.25
C VAL A 347 0.95 19.10 20.32
N THR A 348 1.79 19.24 21.36
CA THR A 348 2.55 20.46 21.63
C THR A 348 3.88 20.51 20.88
N ASN A 349 4.76 19.49 21.08
CA ASN A 349 6.09 19.49 20.48
C ASN A 349 6.04 19.21 18.97
N THR A 350 5.22 18.25 18.57
CA THR A 350 5.03 17.90 17.14
C THR A 350 3.53 17.67 16.92
N PRO A 351 2.81 18.59 16.27
CA PRO A 351 1.35 18.55 16.16
C PRO A 351 0.88 17.52 15.12
N ILE A 352 1.08 16.24 15.45
CA ILE A 352 0.57 15.11 14.67
C ILE A 352 -0.91 14.95 14.90
N LEU A 353 -1.37 15.03 16.16
CA LEU A 353 -2.79 14.97 16.51
C LEU A 353 -3.44 16.36 16.41
N ASP A 354 -4.55 16.44 15.70
CA ASP A 354 -5.40 17.62 15.64
C ASP A 354 -6.49 17.56 16.71
N GLU A 355 -6.85 16.36 17.15
CA GLU A 355 -7.91 16.11 18.13
C GLU A 355 -7.52 14.93 19.03
N LEU A 356 -7.65 15.12 20.34
CA LEU A 356 -7.49 14.10 21.37
C LEU A 356 -8.71 14.14 22.28
N VAL A 357 -9.45 13.03 22.36
CA VAL A 357 -10.67 12.94 23.18
C VAL A 357 -10.69 11.68 24.04
N LEU A 358 -11.37 11.74 25.16
CA LEU A 358 -11.72 10.60 25.99
C LEU A 358 -13.16 10.15 25.65
N ILE A 359 -13.33 8.84 25.41
CA ILE A 359 -14.66 8.23 25.23
C ILE A 359 -14.91 7.34 26.45
N ASP A 360 -15.63 7.89 27.40
CA ASP A 360 -15.91 7.22 28.68
C ASP A 360 -17.09 6.25 28.58
N SER A 361 -16.93 5.06 29.12
CA SER A 361 -17.96 4.01 29.13
C SER A 361 -18.79 3.98 30.43
N GLY A 362 -18.81 5.09 31.20
CA GLY A 362 -19.53 5.21 32.45
C GLY A 362 -18.65 4.91 33.66
N SER A 363 -17.43 5.45 33.70
CA SER A 363 -16.51 5.32 34.84
C SER A 363 -17.13 5.90 36.11
N ASP A 364 -16.92 5.21 37.23
CA ASP A 364 -17.35 5.59 38.58
C ASP A 364 -16.19 6.03 39.48
N ASP A 365 -14.93 5.98 38.95
CA ASP A 365 -13.73 6.53 39.56
C ASP A 365 -13.41 7.97 39.07
N ARG A 366 -12.20 8.43 39.31
CA ARG A 366 -11.75 9.80 38.93
C ARG A 366 -11.28 9.93 37.48
N THR A 367 -11.45 8.92 36.64
CA THR A 367 -10.98 8.91 35.26
C THR A 367 -11.40 10.15 34.47
N ARG A 368 -12.71 10.49 34.52
CA ARG A 368 -13.26 11.65 33.80
C ARG A 368 -12.76 12.99 34.33
N GLU A 369 -12.66 13.08 35.67
CA GLU A 369 -12.15 14.28 36.35
C GLU A 369 -10.70 14.57 35.96
N ILE A 370 -9.85 13.53 35.94
CA ILE A 370 -8.44 13.63 35.57
C ILE A 370 -8.30 14.10 34.12
N ALA A 371 -9.01 13.49 33.16
CA ALA A 371 -8.94 13.87 31.76
C ALA A 371 -9.41 15.32 31.54
N ALA A 372 -10.52 15.70 32.15
CA ALA A 372 -11.05 17.08 32.06
C ALA A 372 -10.08 18.11 32.68
N SER A 373 -9.41 17.80 33.77
CA SER A 373 -8.42 18.67 34.41
C SER A 373 -7.18 18.92 33.53
N LEU A 374 -6.86 17.96 32.65
CA LEU A 374 -5.80 18.07 31.65
C LEU A 374 -6.28 18.72 30.34
N GLY A 375 -7.52 19.22 30.28
CA GLY A 375 -8.07 19.91 29.13
C GLY A 375 -8.48 19.01 27.97
N VAL A 376 -8.61 17.70 28.18
CA VAL A 376 -9.08 16.76 27.17
C VAL A 376 -10.60 16.69 27.18
N PRO A 377 -11.29 16.89 26.04
CA PRO A 377 -12.73 16.70 25.95
C PRO A 377 -13.15 15.28 26.35
N VAL A 378 -14.15 15.19 27.21
CA VAL A 378 -14.70 13.91 27.70
C VAL A 378 -16.11 13.74 27.15
N TYR A 379 -16.32 12.64 26.44
CA TYR A 379 -17.62 12.23 25.93
C TYR A 379 -18.06 10.94 26.64
N VAL A 380 -19.20 10.97 27.28
CA VAL A 380 -19.84 9.76 27.83
C VAL A 380 -20.58 9.09 26.69
N HIS A 381 -20.16 7.87 26.29
CA HIS A 381 -20.68 7.26 25.07
C HIS A 381 -22.20 7.03 25.09
N GLN A 382 -22.81 6.89 26.28
CA GLN A 382 -24.27 6.76 26.46
C GLN A 382 -25.02 8.02 25.99
N GLU A 383 -24.38 9.18 26.06
CA GLU A 383 -24.96 10.47 25.67
C GLU A 383 -24.81 10.78 24.17
N ILE A 384 -23.95 10.02 23.45
CA ILE A 384 -23.77 10.16 22.01
C ILE A 384 -24.86 9.37 21.30
N LEU A 385 -25.62 10.01 20.38
CA LEU A 385 -26.71 9.38 19.63
C LEU A 385 -27.68 8.60 20.56
N PRO A 386 -28.25 9.21 21.59
CA PRO A 386 -29.03 8.51 22.61
C PRO A 386 -30.29 7.83 22.05
N GLN A 387 -30.81 8.33 20.92
CA GLN A 387 -31.97 7.73 20.23
C GLN A 387 -31.70 6.31 19.70
N TYR A 388 -30.44 5.93 19.51
CA TYR A 388 -30.05 4.58 19.12
C TYR A 388 -29.75 3.66 20.32
N GLY A 389 -30.00 4.16 21.54
CA GLY A 389 -29.69 3.45 22.77
C GLY A 389 -28.18 3.31 23.02
N SER A 390 -27.84 2.52 24.03
CA SER A 390 -26.45 2.26 24.40
C SER A 390 -26.25 0.83 24.86
N PHE A 391 -25.18 0.19 24.43
CA PHE A 391 -24.75 -1.11 24.86
C PHE A 391 -23.45 -1.02 25.68
N VAL A 392 -23.21 -2.03 26.49
CA VAL A 392 -21.96 -2.14 27.25
C VAL A 392 -20.89 -2.79 26.38
N GLY A 393 -19.72 -2.19 26.32
CA GLY A 393 -18.56 -2.77 25.66
C GLY A 393 -17.71 -1.75 24.88
N LYS A 394 -16.48 -2.17 24.60
CA LYS A 394 -15.50 -1.32 23.92
C LYS A 394 -15.97 -0.91 22.51
N GLY A 395 -16.52 -1.85 21.76
CA GLY A 395 -16.96 -1.56 20.38
C GLY A 395 -18.06 -0.52 20.30
N GLU A 396 -18.93 -0.42 21.32
CA GLU A 396 -19.92 0.66 21.40
C GLU A 396 -19.25 2.03 21.52
N ALA A 397 -18.24 2.16 22.38
CA ALA A 397 -17.48 3.40 22.52
C ALA A 397 -16.77 3.77 21.22
N LEU A 398 -16.21 2.79 20.51
CA LEU A 398 -15.55 3.02 19.21
C LEU A 398 -16.55 3.50 18.15
N TRP A 399 -17.70 2.83 18.04
CA TRP A 399 -18.74 3.22 17.08
C TRP A 399 -19.27 4.64 17.36
N LYS A 400 -19.58 4.93 18.62
CA LYS A 400 -20.02 6.25 19.06
C LYS A 400 -18.98 7.33 18.81
N SER A 401 -17.68 7.00 18.96
CA SER A 401 -16.59 7.96 18.74
C SER A 401 -16.52 8.45 17.29
N LEU A 402 -16.88 7.62 16.30
CA LEU A 402 -16.92 8.04 14.89
C LEU A 402 -17.83 9.26 14.66
N TYR A 403 -18.90 9.39 15.45
CA TYR A 403 -19.83 10.51 15.35
C TYR A 403 -19.23 11.83 15.82
N VAL A 404 -18.44 11.82 16.91
CA VAL A 404 -17.90 13.04 17.54
C VAL A 404 -16.52 13.44 17.01
N LEU A 405 -15.75 12.50 16.50
CA LEU A 405 -14.41 12.76 15.96
C LEU A 405 -14.47 13.45 14.60
N ASN A 406 -13.45 14.28 14.28
CA ASN A 406 -13.41 15.09 13.06
C ASN A 406 -12.30 14.70 12.08
N GLY A 407 -11.25 13.99 12.51
CA GLY A 407 -10.08 13.68 11.69
C GLY A 407 -10.37 12.77 10.49
N ASP A 408 -9.59 12.91 9.44
CA ASP A 408 -9.58 12.03 8.27
C ASP A 408 -8.96 10.66 8.58
N LEU A 409 -8.01 10.65 9.51
CA LEU A 409 -7.48 9.45 10.15
C LEU A 409 -7.99 9.38 11.57
N ILE A 410 -8.47 8.22 11.98
CA ILE A 410 -8.95 7.96 13.33
C ILE A 410 -8.05 6.90 13.95
N ALA A 411 -7.54 7.19 15.13
CA ALA A 411 -6.78 6.24 15.93
C ALA A 411 -7.50 5.97 17.25
N TRP A 412 -7.37 4.74 17.74
CA TRP A 412 -7.77 4.32 19.06
C TRP A 412 -6.60 3.68 19.79
N CYS A 413 -6.52 3.93 21.07
CA CYS A 413 -5.50 3.36 21.95
C CYS A 413 -6.14 3.00 23.29
N ASP A 414 -5.90 1.78 23.74
CA ASP A 414 -6.32 1.35 25.07
C ASP A 414 -5.66 2.19 26.19
N THR A 415 -6.33 2.34 27.29
CA THR A 415 -5.91 3.19 28.43
C THR A 415 -5.42 2.42 29.65
N ASP A 416 -5.46 1.08 29.64
CA ASP A 416 -4.96 0.20 30.73
C ASP A 416 -3.45 -0.10 30.62
N ILE A 417 -2.67 0.74 29.91
CA ILE A 417 -1.26 0.51 29.61
C ILE A 417 -0.38 1.12 30.68
N LYS A 418 0.37 0.29 31.43
CA LYS A 418 1.26 0.74 32.49
C LYS A 418 2.58 1.34 32.01
N ASN A 419 3.13 0.82 30.93
CA ASN A 419 4.36 1.30 30.29
C ASN A 419 4.06 2.08 29.01
N PHE A 420 3.07 2.98 29.09
CA PHE A 420 2.65 3.75 27.93
C PHE A 420 3.82 4.52 27.31
N HIS A 421 3.81 4.60 25.99
CA HIS A 421 4.72 5.41 25.20
C HIS A 421 3.97 5.91 23.95
N PRO A 422 4.17 7.14 23.48
CA PRO A 422 3.50 7.68 22.28
C PRO A 422 3.64 6.83 21.01
N ARG A 423 4.60 5.90 20.96
CA ARG A 423 4.74 4.92 19.86
C ARG A 423 3.49 4.08 19.64
N PHE A 424 2.66 3.87 20.66
CA PHE A 424 1.40 3.15 20.53
C PHE A 424 0.42 3.89 19.60
N VAL A 425 0.59 5.20 19.46
CA VAL A 425 -0.21 6.06 18.59
C VAL A 425 0.51 6.37 17.28
N PHE A 426 1.71 6.96 17.34
CA PHE A 426 2.40 7.31 16.10
C PHE A 426 2.80 6.08 15.27
N GLY A 427 3.04 4.94 15.92
CA GLY A 427 3.35 3.68 15.24
C GLY A 427 2.21 3.24 14.32
N VAL A 428 0.96 3.21 14.81
CA VAL A 428 -0.19 2.79 13.99
C VAL A 428 -0.61 3.84 12.96
N LEU A 429 -0.29 5.12 13.17
CA LEU A 429 -0.52 6.20 12.20
C LEU A 429 0.51 6.18 11.06
N GLY A 430 1.74 5.77 11.37
CA GLY A 430 2.87 5.81 10.43
C GLY A 430 2.61 5.17 9.08
N PRO A 431 2.16 3.91 9.00
CA PRO A 431 1.86 3.27 7.73
C PRO A 431 0.82 4.02 6.89
N LEU A 432 -0.25 4.54 7.51
CA LEU A 432 -1.31 5.29 6.84
C LEU A 432 -0.81 6.63 6.28
N LEU A 433 0.09 7.29 6.99
CA LEU A 433 0.75 8.52 6.54
C LEU A 433 1.78 8.26 5.45
N ARG A 434 2.41 7.09 5.45
CA ARG A 434 3.41 6.70 4.47
C ARG A 434 2.79 6.25 3.14
N ASP A 435 1.69 5.48 3.22
CA ASP A 435 1.05 4.86 2.05
C ASP A 435 -0.45 5.13 2.04
N ARG A 436 -0.90 5.89 1.04
CA ARG A 436 -2.32 6.25 0.86
C ARG A 436 -3.22 5.05 0.52
N ARG A 437 -2.65 3.94 0.05
CA ARG A 437 -3.39 2.71 -0.27
C ARG A 437 -3.84 1.97 0.98
N LEU A 438 -3.11 2.15 2.09
CA LEU A 438 -3.47 1.55 3.36
C LEU A 438 -4.68 2.27 3.96
N VAL A 439 -5.69 1.51 4.34
CA VAL A 439 -6.90 2.02 4.98
C VAL A 439 -6.94 1.73 6.47
N TYR A 440 -6.18 0.72 6.93
CA TYR A 440 -6.17 0.29 8.33
C TYR A 440 -4.79 -0.20 8.76
N SER A 441 -4.40 0.13 9.97
CA SER A 441 -3.13 -0.26 10.58
C SER A 441 -3.35 -0.70 12.02
N LYS A 442 -2.85 -1.89 12.37
CA LYS A 442 -3.05 -2.53 13.67
C LYS A 442 -1.75 -2.79 14.39
N GLY A 443 -1.67 -2.42 15.67
CA GLY A 443 -0.52 -2.66 16.51
C GLY A 443 -0.40 -4.13 16.94
N PHE A 444 0.82 -4.60 17.10
CA PHE A 444 1.14 -5.81 17.86
C PHE A 444 2.37 -5.57 18.74
N TYR A 445 2.54 -6.36 19.77
CA TYR A 445 3.61 -6.17 20.76
C TYR A 445 3.90 -7.45 21.50
N ARG A 446 5.09 -7.52 22.10
CA ARG A 446 5.45 -8.59 23.02
C ARG A 446 4.73 -8.39 24.35
N ARG A 447 4.13 -9.46 24.85
CA ARG A 447 3.46 -9.51 26.16
C ARG A 447 4.25 -10.45 27.08
N PRO A 448 5.21 -9.95 27.86
CA PRO A 448 5.89 -10.79 28.83
C PRO A 448 4.87 -11.26 29.89
N LEU A 449 4.85 -12.56 30.16
CA LEU A 449 4.08 -13.12 31.26
C LEU A 449 4.99 -13.25 32.49
N GLN A 450 4.55 -12.70 33.60
CA GLN A 450 5.20 -12.88 34.90
C GLN A 450 4.56 -14.09 35.59
N PHE A 451 5.33 -15.18 35.75
CA PHE A 451 4.99 -16.32 36.59
C PHE A 451 5.90 -16.28 37.82
N GLY A 452 5.39 -15.79 38.97
CA GLY A 452 6.23 -15.55 40.16
C GLY A 452 7.35 -14.54 39.85
N ASP A 453 8.60 -14.90 40.14
CA ASP A 453 9.79 -14.08 39.84
C ASP A 453 10.38 -14.29 38.41
N GLN A 454 9.78 -15.18 37.59
CA GLN A 454 10.26 -15.46 36.25
C GLN A 454 9.44 -14.71 35.18
N LEU A 455 10.11 -13.91 34.38
CA LEU A 455 9.57 -13.31 33.15
C LEU A 455 9.73 -14.29 31.98
N THR A 456 8.61 -14.77 31.45
CA THR A 456 8.60 -15.56 30.23
C THR A 456 8.31 -14.64 29.04
N ALA A 457 9.21 -14.58 28.06
CA ALA A 457 9.15 -13.64 26.93
C ALA A 457 7.95 -13.87 25.99
N SER A 458 7.23 -15.00 26.09
CA SER A 458 6.08 -15.33 25.27
C SER A 458 5.00 -16.04 26.09
N GLY A 459 3.74 -15.62 25.95
CA GLY A 459 2.60 -16.29 26.62
C GLY A 459 1.35 -15.40 26.78
N GLY A 460 1.43 -14.12 26.41
CA GLY A 460 0.27 -13.23 26.35
C GLY A 460 -0.54 -13.47 25.07
N GLY A 461 -1.86 -13.21 25.13
CA GLY A 461 -2.74 -13.37 23.97
C GLY A 461 -3.41 -14.74 23.87
N ARG A 462 -3.73 -15.37 25.02
CA ARG A 462 -4.39 -16.69 25.07
C ARG A 462 -5.65 -16.79 24.21
N VAL A 463 -6.50 -15.76 24.17
CA VAL A 463 -7.70 -15.73 23.32
C VAL A 463 -7.29 -15.62 21.85
N THR A 464 -6.23 -14.85 21.53
CA THR A 464 -5.69 -14.79 20.17
C THR A 464 -5.27 -16.18 19.70
N GLU A 465 -4.43 -16.88 20.46
CA GLU A 465 -3.84 -18.15 20.02
C GLU A 465 -4.84 -19.32 20.05
N LEU A 466 -5.76 -19.33 21.04
CA LEU A 466 -6.70 -20.44 21.26
C LEU A 466 -8.05 -20.26 20.56
N THR A 467 -8.38 -19.06 20.08
CA THR A 467 -9.69 -18.76 19.48
C THR A 467 -9.59 -17.98 18.20
N ALA A 468 -9.12 -16.73 18.24
CA ALA A 468 -9.16 -15.86 17.06
C ALA A 468 -8.28 -16.40 15.91
N ARG A 469 -7.03 -16.79 16.19
CA ARG A 469 -6.11 -17.33 15.18
C ARG A 469 -6.64 -18.61 14.53
N PRO A 470 -7.11 -19.65 15.25
CA PRO A 470 -7.72 -20.83 14.64
C PRO A 470 -8.93 -20.50 13.77
N LEU A 471 -9.84 -19.63 14.24
CA LEU A 471 -11.02 -19.24 13.50
C LEU A 471 -10.69 -18.47 12.22
N LEU A 472 -9.75 -17.52 12.29
CA LEU A 472 -9.29 -16.76 11.11
C LEU A 472 -8.59 -17.69 10.11
N ASN A 473 -7.71 -18.59 10.57
CA ASN A 473 -7.08 -19.56 9.66
C ASN A 473 -8.08 -20.49 8.97
N LEU A 474 -9.16 -20.89 9.66
CA LEU A 474 -10.17 -21.77 9.09
C LEU A 474 -11.10 -21.06 8.08
N PHE A 475 -11.50 -19.82 8.38
CA PHE A 475 -12.60 -19.18 7.67
C PHE A 475 -12.21 -17.91 6.88
N TYR A 476 -11.11 -17.27 7.28
CA TYR A 476 -10.54 -16.06 6.66
C TYR A 476 -9.01 -16.19 6.57
N PRO A 477 -8.53 -17.20 5.82
CA PRO A 477 -7.10 -17.56 5.82
C PRO A 477 -6.19 -16.42 5.30
N GLU A 478 -6.73 -15.42 4.60
CA GLU A 478 -6.03 -14.19 4.24
C GLU A 478 -5.55 -13.43 5.48
N LEU A 479 -6.29 -13.50 6.60
CA LEU A 479 -5.91 -12.86 7.87
C LEU A 479 -4.97 -13.71 8.73
N SER A 480 -4.55 -14.88 8.27
CA SER A 480 -3.67 -15.80 9.04
C SER A 480 -2.31 -15.18 9.38
N GLY A 481 -1.85 -14.20 8.59
CA GLY A 481 -0.63 -13.44 8.83
C GLY A 481 -0.74 -12.34 9.89
N MET A 482 -1.95 -12.05 10.42
CA MET A 482 -2.12 -11.06 11.50
C MET A 482 -1.55 -11.59 12.81
N LEU A 483 -0.53 -10.89 13.36
CA LEU A 483 0.17 -11.30 14.58
C LEU A 483 -0.71 -11.17 15.83
N GLN A 484 -1.42 -10.06 15.97
CA GLN A 484 -2.33 -9.84 17.11
C GLN A 484 -3.66 -9.23 16.64
N PRO A 485 -4.58 -10.05 16.09
CA PRO A 485 -5.86 -9.57 15.59
C PRO A 485 -6.76 -8.90 16.65
N LEU A 486 -6.47 -9.13 17.93
CA LEU A 486 -7.25 -8.60 19.07
C LEU A 486 -6.52 -7.48 19.84
N SER A 487 -5.46 -6.87 19.28
CA SER A 487 -4.81 -5.73 19.96
C SER A 487 -5.72 -4.51 19.98
N GLY A 488 -5.54 -3.65 20.99
CA GLY A 488 -6.39 -2.48 21.20
C GLY A 488 -5.86 -1.17 20.60
N GLU A 489 -4.72 -1.21 19.94
CA GLU A 489 -4.08 -0.08 19.31
C GLU A 489 -4.19 -0.22 17.78
N TYR A 490 -4.94 0.66 17.16
CA TYR A 490 -5.13 0.67 15.71
C TYR A 490 -5.58 2.04 15.20
N ALA A 491 -5.38 2.25 13.93
CA ALA A 491 -5.83 3.45 13.23
C ALA A 491 -6.39 3.08 11.84
N GLY A 492 -7.27 3.92 11.33
CA GLY A 492 -7.82 3.73 9.99
C GLY A 492 -8.25 5.03 9.35
N ARG A 493 -8.47 4.99 8.05
CA ARG A 493 -9.07 6.11 7.33
C ARG A 493 -10.55 6.18 7.67
N ARG A 494 -11.03 7.37 7.99
CA ARG A 494 -12.45 7.62 8.26
C ARG A 494 -13.33 7.03 7.18
N THR A 495 -13.00 7.29 5.91
CA THR A 495 -13.76 6.83 4.75
C THR A 495 -13.91 5.31 4.66
N ALA A 496 -13.04 4.53 5.31
CA ALA A 496 -13.18 3.10 5.41
C ALA A 496 -13.93 2.68 6.68
N LEU A 497 -13.62 3.30 7.82
CA LEU A 497 -14.19 2.95 9.11
C LEU A 497 -15.69 3.28 9.22
N GLU A 498 -16.13 4.35 8.60
CA GLU A 498 -17.54 4.77 8.62
C GLU A 498 -18.46 3.90 7.75
N GLN A 499 -17.88 3.09 6.83
CA GLN A 499 -18.62 2.22 5.92
C GLN A 499 -18.79 0.79 6.43
N ILE A 500 -18.13 0.42 7.53
CA ILE A 500 -18.27 -0.91 8.12
C ILE A 500 -19.14 -0.88 9.36
N PRO A 501 -19.87 -1.96 9.64
CA PRO A 501 -20.61 -2.14 10.89
C PRO A 501 -19.67 -2.48 12.04
N PHE A 502 -20.08 -2.15 13.28
CA PHE A 502 -19.30 -2.41 14.48
C PHE A 502 -20.04 -3.33 15.44
N PHE A 503 -19.36 -4.33 15.98
CA PHE A 503 -19.87 -5.08 17.11
C PHE A 503 -19.61 -4.32 18.42
N THR A 504 -20.59 -4.36 19.33
CA THR A 504 -20.54 -3.52 20.54
C THR A 504 -19.57 -3.98 21.62
N GLY A 505 -19.23 -5.28 21.64
CA GLY A 505 -18.40 -5.90 22.69
C GLY A 505 -17.01 -6.31 22.22
N TYR A 506 -16.60 -7.52 22.64
CA TYR A 506 -15.27 -8.08 22.39
C TYR A 506 -15.04 -8.57 20.96
N GLY A 507 -16.07 -8.67 20.17
CA GLY A 507 -15.97 -9.07 18.77
C GLY A 507 -15.59 -7.94 17.82
N VAL A 508 -15.49 -6.70 18.29
CA VAL A 508 -15.29 -5.52 17.43
C VAL A 508 -14.03 -5.62 16.58
N GLU A 509 -12.90 -5.98 17.17
CA GLU A 509 -11.63 -6.07 16.44
C GLU A 509 -11.66 -7.16 15.36
N THR A 510 -12.27 -8.31 15.66
CA THR A 510 -12.40 -9.41 14.69
C THR A 510 -13.38 -9.04 13.56
N GLY A 511 -14.53 -8.45 13.91
CA GLY A 511 -15.51 -7.97 12.93
C GLY A 511 -14.92 -6.94 11.98
N MET A 512 -14.23 -5.92 12.51
CA MET A 512 -13.57 -4.88 11.72
C MET A 512 -12.53 -5.46 10.74
N LEU A 513 -11.69 -6.40 11.20
CA LEU A 513 -10.70 -7.04 10.33
C LEU A 513 -11.36 -7.81 9.17
N ILE A 514 -12.44 -8.55 9.46
CA ILE A 514 -13.17 -9.30 8.44
C ILE A 514 -13.82 -8.34 7.43
N ASP A 515 -14.54 -7.32 7.91
CA ASP A 515 -15.25 -6.38 7.06
C ASP A 515 -14.29 -5.54 6.19
N LEU A 516 -13.16 -5.09 6.77
CA LEU A 516 -12.12 -4.36 6.03
C LEU A 516 -11.40 -5.25 5.00
N LEU A 517 -11.13 -6.52 5.34
CA LEU A 517 -10.58 -7.48 4.38
C LEU A 517 -11.49 -7.65 3.18
N GLU A 518 -12.79 -7.86 3.42
CA GLU A 518 -13.77 -8.13 2.36
C GLU A 518 -14.02 -6.91 1.47
N GLN A 519 -13.97 -5.69 2.05
CA GLN A 519 -14.25 -4.47 1.30
C GLN A 519 -13.02 -3.92 0.57
N TYR A 520 -11.83 -4.00 1.17
CA TYR A 520 -10.62 -3.35 0.67
C TYR A 520 -9.50 -4.32 0.30
N GLY A 521 -9.62 -5.60 0.66
CA GLY A 521 -8.60 -6.62 0.43
C GLY A 521 -7.43 -6.56 1.42
N LEU A 522 -6.66 -7.64 1.46
CA LEU A 522 -5.54 -7.80 2.39
C LEU A 522 -4.46 -6.71 2.21
N GLY A 523 -4.19 -6.30 0.97
CA GLY A 523 -3.17 -5.29 0.65
C GLY A 523 -3.44 -3.90 1.22
N ALA A 524 -4.69 -3.61 1.63
CA ALA A 524 -5.07 -2.35 2.27
C ALA A 524 -4.87 -2.33 3.79
N LEU A 525 -4.51 -3.47 4.38
CA LEU A 525 -4.28 -3.65 5.81
C LEU A 525 -2.78 -3.67 6.13
N ALA A 526 -2.40 -3.14 7.27
CA ALA A 526 -1.02 -3.18 7.79
C ALA A 526 -1.00 -3.57 9.26
N GLN A 527 0.19 -4.01 9.73
CA GLN A 527 0.44 -4.25 11.15
C GLN A 527 1.78 -3.68 11.59
N VAL A 528 1.89 -3.28 12.87
CA VAL A 528 3.05 -2.55 13.39
C VAL A 528 3.52 -3.14 14.70
N ASP A 529 4.81 -3.44 14.80
CA ASP A 529 5.48 -3.81 16.06
C ASP A 529 5.61 -2.58 16.96
N LEU A 530 4.85 -2.54 18.04
CA LEU A 530 4.87 -1.50 19.07
C LEU A 530 5.81 -1.84 20.24
N LEU A 531 6.64 -2.88 20.08
CA LEU A 531 7.67 -3.42 20.94
C LEU A 531 7.08 -4.17 22.14
N GLU A 532 6.86 -3.54 23.29
CA GLU A 532 6.44 -4.20 24.51
C GLU A 532 5.29 -3.47 25.20
N ARG A 533 4.28 -4.22 25.63
CA ARG A 533 3.15 -3.72 26.41
C ARG A 533 2.99 -4.52 27.70
N VAL A 534 2.94 -3.80 28.81
CA VAL A 534 2.62 -4.34 30.14
C VAL A 534 1.19 -3.93 30.51
N HIS A 535 0.33 -4.91 30.77
CA HIS A 535 -1.08 -4.71 31.13
C HIS A 535 -1.50 -5.66 32.25
N ARG A 536 -2.69 -5.45 32.80
CA ARG A 536 -3.27 -6.34 33.82
C ARG A 536 -3.71 -7.68 33.20
N ASN A 537 -3.37 -8.80 33.85
CA ASN A 537 -3.81 -10.12 33.41
C ASN A 537 -5.30 -10.34 33.73
N GLN A 538 -6.05 -10.80 32.73
CA GLN A 538 -7.45 -11.17 32.92
C GLN A 538 -7.60 -12.63 33.41
N THR A 539 -8.68 -12.91 34.13
CA THR A 539 -9.02 -14.25 34.60
C THR A 539 -9.41 -15.17 33.45
N LEU A 540 -9.26 -16.47 33.59
CA LEU A 540 -9.65 -17.46 32.59
C LEU A 540 -11.16 -17.34 32.22
N VAL A 541 -12.02 -17.08 33.25
CA VAL A 541 -13.46 -16.86 33.02
C VAL A 541 -13.72 -15.64 32.15
N SER A 542 -12.99 -14.53 32.35
CA SER A 542 -13.10 -13.34 31.50
C SER A 542 -12.66 -13.65 30.05
N LEU A 543 -11.55 -14.39 29.90
CA LEU A 543 -11.05 -14.79 28.57
C LEU A 543 -12.01 -15.74 27.84
N SER A 544 -12.72 -16.63 28.57
CA SER A 544 -13.69 -17.53 27.94
C SER A 544 -14.94 -16.78 27.42
N LYS A 545 -15.36 -15.71 28.09
CA LYS A 545 -16.41 -14.81 27.58
C LYS A 545 -15.99 -14.10 26.29
N MET A 546 -14.76 -13.62 26.25
CA MET A 546 -14.19 -13.01 25.02
C MET A 546 -14.15 -14.04 23.88
N ALA A 547 -13.66 -15.25 24.14
CA ALA A 547 -13.59 -16.32 23.16
C ALA A 547 -14.99 -16.66 22.58
N PHE A 548 -16.00 -16.72 23.45
CA PHE A 548 -17.39 -16.99 23.06
C PHE A 548 -17.93 -15.88 22.14
N ALA A 549 -17.74 -14.60 22.49
CA ALA A 549 -18.17 -13.47 21.68
C ALA A 549 -17.49 -13.45 20.29
N ILE A 550 -16.17 -13.66 20.25
CA ILE A 550 -15.41 -13.70 18.99
C ILE A 550 -15.90 -14.82 18.07
N THR A 551 -16.18 -16.01 18.66
CA THR A 551 -16.70 -17.15 17.89
C THR A 551 -18.07 -16.81 17.28
N GLN A 552 -18.98 -16.18 18.05
CA GLN A 552 -20.27 -15.72 17.56
C GLN A 552 -20.10 -14.76 16.38
N VAL A 553 -19.22 -13.78 16.48
CA VAL A 553 -18.98 -12.79 15.40
C VAL A 553 -18.50 -13.46 14.11
N VAL A 554 -17.54 -14.38 14.19
CA VAL A 554 -17.05 -15.11 13.01
C VAL A 554 -18.18 -15.90 12.36
N ILE A 555 -18.97 -16.65 13.14
CA ILE A 555 -20.10 -17.42 12.64
C ILE A 555 -21.15 -16.50 12.02
N GLN A 556 -21.49 -15.38 12.65
CA GLN A 556 -22.45 -14.40 12.13
C GLN A 556 -22.00 -13.82 10.79
N ARG A 557 -20.71 -13.47 10.64
CA ARG A 557 -20.18 -13.00 9.36
C ARG A 557 -20.26 -14.07 8.27
N MET A 558 -19.96 -15.31 8.61
CA MET A 558 -20.08 -16.42 7.66
C MET A 558 -21.52 -16.63 7.19
N GLU A 559 -22.50 -16.53 8.10
CA GLU A 559 -23.91 -16.66 7.78
C GLU A 559 -24.40 -15.49 6.92
N GLN A 560 -24.08 -14.25 7.29
CA GLN A 560 -24.44 -13.04 6.51
C GLN A 560 -23.87 -13.09 5.10
N ARG A 561 -22.68 -13.70 4.91
CA ARG A 561 -22.03 -13.88 3.61
C ARG A 561 -22.44 -15.18 2.88
N GLN A 562 -23.45 -15.88 3.38
CA GLN A 562 -23.96 -17.14 2.81
C GLN A 562 -22.88 -18.24 2.64
N ARG A 563 -21.78 -18.16 3.41
CA ARG A 563 -20.76 -19.21 3.43
C ARG A 563 -21.17 -20.41 4.26
N VAL A 564 -22.08 -20.22 5.23
CA VAL A 564 -22.67 -21.23 6.08
C VAL A 564 -24.15 -20.91 6.24
N SER A 565 -24.99 -21.94 6.29
CA SER A 565 -26.41 -21.81 6.66
C SER A 565 -26.61 -22.58 7.96
N LEU A 566 -27.01 -21.88 9.02
CA LEU A 566 -27.33 -22.49 10.30
C LEU A 566 -28.79 -22.91 10.30
N LEU A 567 -29.06 -24.13 10.78
CA LEU A 567 -30.44 -24.64 10.93
C LEU A 567 -31.12 -24.01 12.16
N GLU A 568 -30.32 -23.56 13.14
CA GLU A 568 -30.81 -22.91 14.36
C GLU A 568 -29.93 -21.67 14.66
N PRO A 569 -30.51 -20.64 15.30
CA PRO A 569 -29.75 -19.46 15.70
C PRO A 569 -28.62 -19.81 16.64
N VAL A 570 -27.51 -19.08 16.55
CA VAL A 570 -26.37 -19.21 17.46
C VAL A 570 -26.80 -18.92 18.89
N ASN A 571 -26.46 -19.80 19.83
CA ASN A 571 -26.73 -19.59 21.23
C ASN A 571 -26.02 -18.36 21.76
N GLN A 572 -26.73 -17.49 22.47
CA GLN A 572 -26.23 -16.22 23.03
C GLN A 572 -25.99 -16.29 24.54
N THR A 573 -26.25 -17.43 25.15
CA THR A 573 -26.08 -17.63 26.59
C THR A 573 -24.97 -18.64 26.88
N MET A 574 -24.07 -18.29 27.77
CA MET A 574 -22.98 -19.14 28.24
C MET A 574 -23.24 -19.57 29.69
N LYS A 575 -23.14 -20.87 29.97
CA LYS A 575 -23.13 -21.38 31.33
C LYS A 575 -21.68 -21.40 31.86
N LEU A 576 -21.40 -20.55 32.84
CA LEU A 576 -20.13 -20.53 33.54
C LEU A 576 -20.16 -21.49 34.73
N ILE A 577 -19.10 -22.27 34.87
CA ILE A 577 -18.95 -23.18 35.99
C ILE A 577 -17.99 -22.52 36.98
N THR A 578 -18.49 -22.19 38.17
CA THR A 578 -17.68 -21.63 39.27
C THR A 578 -17.66 -22.58 40.45
N GLN A 579 -16.49 -22.73 41.07
CA GLN A 579 -16.34 -23.51 42.29
C GLN A 579 -16.69 -22.64 43.49
N ARG A 580 -17.49 -23.17 44.41
CA ARG A 580 -17.82 -22.53 45.69
C ARG A 580 -16.76 -22.83 46.76
N ASP A 581 -16.73 -22.01 47.78
CA ASP A 581 -15.81 -22.19 48.92
C ASP A 581 -16.09 -23.50 49.69
N ASP A 582 -17.29 -24.04 49.59
CA ASP A 582 -17.69 -25.33 50.18
C ASP A 582 -17.26 -26.55 49.35
N GLY A 583 -16.54 -26.33 48.24
CA GLY A 583 -16.12 -27.39 47.31
C GLY A 583 -17.18 -27.80 46.29
N GLY A 584 -18.40 -27.24 46.35
CA GLY A 584 -19.45 -27.44 45.34
C GLY A 584 -19.25 -26.63 44.08
N PHE A 585 -20.03 -26.97 43.04
CA PHE A 585 -20.04 -26.22 41.78
C PHE A 585 -21.33 -25.43 41.63
N HIS A 586 -21.22 -24.23 41.03
CA HIS A 586 -22.35 -23.39 40.68
C HIS A 586 -22.35 -23.14 39.16
N LEU A 587 -23.54 -23.25 38.57
CA LEU A 587 -23.76 -22.91 37.15
C LEU A 587 -24.38 -21.52 37.09
N GLU A 588 -23.60 -20.57 36.59
CA GLU A 588 -24.06 -19.21 36.36
C GLU A 588 -24.40 -19.02 34.89
N LEU A 589 -25.62 -18.61 34.59
CA LEU A 589 -26.03 -18.28 33.24
C LEU A 589 -25.66 -16.83 32.95
N ARG A 590 -24.89 -16.61 31.89
CA ARG A 590 -24.54 -15.28 31.41
C ARG A 590 -24.95 -15.12 29.97
N GLU A 591 -25.69 -14.09 29.67
CA GLU A 591 -25.94 -13.65 28.31
C GLU A 591 -24.69 -12.95 27.81
N ILE A 592 -24.16 -13.39 26.67
CA ILE A 592 -23.03 -12.83 25.96
C ILE A 592 -23.48 -12.61 24.51
N ARG A 593 -23.85 -11.38 24.24
CA ARG A 593 -24.33 -10.98 22.93
C ARG A 593 -23.66 -9.68 22.54
N ASP A 594 -22.87 -9.74 21.47
CA ASP A 594 -22.38 -8.53 20.81
C ASP A 594 -23.44 -8.09 19.79
N HIS A 595 -24.01 -6.94 20.02
CA HIS A 595 -24.92 -6.33 19.04
C HIS A 595 -24.11 -5.74 17.90
N GLU A 596 -24.65 -5.80 16.70
CA GLU A 596 -24.08 -5.16 15.54
C GLU A 596 -24.69 -3.77 15.36
N ARG A 597 -23.84 -2.76 15.36
CA ARG A 597 -24.20 -1.39 14.99
C ARG A 597 -24.09 -1.24 13.47
N PRO A 598 -25.01 -0.53 12.81
CA PRO A 598 -24.91 -0.25 11.38
C PRO A 598 -23.64 0.55 11.07
N ALA A 599 -23.21 0.57 9.81
CA ALA A 599 -22.20 1.48 9.35
C ALA A 599 -22.56 2.93 9.71
N MET A 600 -21.59 3.74 10.11
CA MET A 600 -21.87 5.09 10.58
C MET A 600 -22.49 5.96 9.46
N VAL A 601 -22.11 5.71 8.20
CA VAL A 601 -22.70 6.39 7.03
C VAL A 601 -24.21 6.11 6.84
N ASP A 602 -24.75 5.04 7.45
CA ASP A 602 -26.17 4.73 7.40
C ASP A 602 -26.99 5.51 8.43
N ILE A 603 -26.33 6.24 9.34
CA ILE A 603 -26.96 7.05 10.38
C ILE A 603 -27.34 8.41 9.81
N PRO A 604 -28.65 8.76 9.76
CA PRO A 604 -29.11 10.02 9.16
C PRO A 604 -28.50 11.28 9.78
N GLU A 605 -28.27 11.30 11.10
CA GLU A 605 -27.65 12.39 11.81
C GLU A 605 -26.20 12.58 11.40
N TYR A 606 -25.47 11.47 11.20
CA TYR A 606 -24.09 11.49 10.73
C TYR A 606 -23.99 12.00 9.29
N ARG A 607 -24.86 11.52 8.41
CA ARG A 607 -24.91 11.98 7.01
C ARG A 607 -25.13 13.49 6.94
N ARG A 608 -26.07 14.03 7.73
CA ARG A 608 -26.31 15.47 7.83
C ARG A 608 -25.08 16.23 8.38
N LEU A 609 -24.45 15.70 9.44
CA LEU A 609 -23.27 16.30 10.05
C LEU A 609 -22.09 16.37 9.06
N ARG A 610 -21.94 15.37 8.20
CA ARG A 610 -20.84 15.26 7.23
C ARG A 610 -21.17 15.82 5.84
N GLY A 611 -22.37 16.33 5.62
CA GLY A 611 -22.78 16.84 4.31
C GLY A 611 -22.85 15.77 3.22
N ILE A 612 -23.03 14.50 3.59
CA ILE A 612 -23.22 13.39 2.66
C ILE A 612 -24.65 13.51 2.14
N GLU A 613 -24.83 13.92 0.87
CA GLU A 613 -26.17 14.04 0.26
C GLU A 613 -26.87 12.67 0.26
N SER A 614 -28.15 12.66 0.68
CA SER A 614 -28.99 11.49 0.43
C SER A 614 -29.24 11.41 -1.08
N GLU A 615 -28.97 10.29 -1.73
CA GLU A 615 -29.63 9.97 -2.98
C GLU A 615 -31.14 10.13 -2.74
N ALA A 616 -31.74 11.06 -3.47
CA ALA A 616 -33.12 11.45 -3.30
C ALA A 616 -34.03 10.21 -3.36
N GLU A 617 -34.88 10.03 -2.33
CA GLU A 617 -36.04 9.16 -2.46
C GLU A 617 -36.76 9.48 -3.78
N PRO A 618 -37.14 8.50 -4.60
CA PRO A 618 -37.91 8.76 -5.80
C PRO A 618 -39.19 9.46 -5.37
N ARG A 619 -39.41 10.67 -5.88
CA ARG A 619 -40.67 11.40 -5.69
C ARG A 619 -41.81 10.44 -6.10
N GLN A 620 -42.61 10.05 -5.13
CA GLN A 620 -43.91 9.50 -5.42
C GLN A 620 -44.69 10.63 -6.11
N GLU A 621 -44.78 10.54 -7.43
CA GLU A 621 -45.78 11.30 -8.20
C GLU A 621 -47.15 10.74 -7.82
N GLY A 622 -47.99 11.62 -7.26
CA GLY A 622 -49.36 11.38 -6.91
C GLY A 622 -50.30 11.25 -8.09
#